data_48bf35efa76605fbd937e588844d4b06
#
_entry.id   48bf35efa76605fbd937e588844d4b06
#
_cell.length_a   1.000
_cell.length_b   1.000
_cell.length_c   1.000
_cell.angle_alpha   90.00
_cell.angle_beta   90.00
_cell.angle_gamma   90.00
#
_symmetry.space_group_name_H-M   'P 1'
#
loop_
_entity.id
_entity.type
_entity.pdbx_description
1 polymer ?
#
loop_
_entity_poly.entity_id
_entity_poly.type
_entity_poly.pdbx_seq_one_letter_code
_entity_poly.pdbx_strand_id
1 'polypeptide(L)'
;MKLSNLYTKAKEEGKTVLSFEVFPPKKTSGIETVYKALDELANMNPAYISVTYGAGGTEANNTAIIAEKVKSLGVEPLAHLTCVNNDRVSVEKELDEFKSKGIENILALRGDIVPGIEPKKDFLHASDLCSYIKARGDFELAGACYPEVHMEAKDMVEDIKNLKHKVECGAEHLISQLFFDNEVFYKFQDMARCAGIAYAIQQIVDLIAHGVDGIHLYTMNNPYVAGKITEAIGSLL
;
A
#
# COMPACT_ATOMS: atom_id res chain seq x y z
N MET A 1 -8.20 6.04 12.15
CA MET A 1 -8.61 6.86 10.96
C MET A 1 -7.95 6.26 9.72
N LYS A 2 -8.66 6.18 8.60
CA LYS A 2 -8.12 5.67 7.33
C LYS A 2 -7.11 6.65 6.72
N LEU A 3 -6.08 6.13 6.03
CA LEU A 3 -5.06 6.95 5.36
C LEU A 3 -5.66 7.89 4.32
N SER A 4 -6.68 7.44 3.57
CA SER A 4 -7.39 8.27 2.60
C SER A 4 -7.90 9.57 3.20
N ASN A 5 -8.41 9.53 4.43
CA ASN A 5 -8.89 10.71 5.14
C ASN A 5 -7.72 11.65 5.54
N LEU A 6 -6.57 11.07 5.93
CA LEU A 6 -5.36 11.85 6.25
C LEU A 6 -4.83 12.59 5.02
N TYR A 7 -4.72 11.89 3.89
CA TYR A 7 -4.27 12.48 2.64
C TYR A 7 -5.25 13.54 2.11
N THR A 8 -6.56 13.28 2.20
CA THR A 8 -7.59 14.24 1.79
C THR A 8 -7.49 15.52 2.61
N LYS A 9 -7.44 15.39 3.94
CA LYS A 9 -7.31 16.54 4.85
C LYS A 9 -6.04 17.33 4.58
N ALA A 10 -4.89 16.66 4.44
CA ALA A 10 -3.62 17.34 4.13
C ALA A 10 -3.69 18.10 2.81
N LYS A 11 -4.31 17.51 1.78
CA LYS A 11 -4.51 18.16 0.48
C LYS A 11 -5.39 19.40 0.58
N GLU A 12 -6.49 19.36 1.31
CA GLU A 12 -7.37 20.49 1.56
C GLU A 12 -6.65 21.64 2.30
N GLU A 13 -5.75 21.28 3.22
CA GLU A 13 -4.93 22.24 3.97
C GLU A 13 -3.68 22.72 3.19
N GLY A 14 -3.44 22.22 1.97
CA GLY A 14 -2.23 22.53 1.20
C GLY A 14 -0.92 22.03 1.82
N LYS A 15 -1.00 20.95 2.62
CA LYS A 15 0.12 20.36 3.35
C LYS A 15 0.57 19.05 2.73
N THR A 16 1.84 18.70 2.95
CA THR A 16 2.39 17.39 2.64
C THR A 16 2.29 16.49 3.86
N VAL A 17 1.90 15.25 3.67
CA VAL A 17 1.85 14.23 4.72
C VAL A 17 3.27 13.79 5.07
N LEU A 18 3.64 13.89 6.35
CA LEU A 18 4.86 13.32 6.91
C LEU A 18 4.52 12.03 7.65
N SER A 19 5.29 10.99 7.43
CA SER A 19 5.17 9.71 8.16
C SER A 19 6.54 9.16 8.51
N PHE A 20 6.57 8.26 9.48
CA PHE A 20 7.78 7.54 9.89
C PHE A 20 7.55 6.04 9.82
N GLU A 21 8.64 5.28 9.82
CA GLU A 21 8.61 3.83 9.92
C GLU A 21 9.44 3.37 11.10
N VAL A 22 8.92 2.39 11.85
CA VAL A 22 9.61 1.77 12.98
C VAL A 22 9.67 0.25 12.82
N PHE A 23 10.69 -0.34 13.40
CA PHE A 23 10.95 -1.77 13.33
C PHE A 23 10.71 -2.42 14.69
N PRO A 24 9.94 -3.52 14.75
CA PRO A 24 9.88 -4.33 15.96
C PRO A 24 11.27 -4.83 16.36
N PRO A 25 11.58 -4.88 17.66
CA PRO A 25 12.86 -5.38 18.12
C PRO A 25 12.96 -6.90 17.84
N LYS A 26 14.17 -7.37 17.54
CA LYS A 26 14.42 -8.81 17.33
C LYS A 26 14.12 -9.68 18.55
N LYS A 27 14.19 -9.10 19.75
CA LYS A 27 13.86 -9.75 21.02
C LYS A 27 12.84 -8.91 21.78
N THR A 28 11.90 -9.54 22.44
CA THR A 28 10.85 -8.89 23.24
C THR A 28 11.41 -7.92 24.31
N SER A 29 12.59 -8.23 24.85
CA SER A 29 13.30 -7.35 25.82
C SER A 29 13.68 -5.97 25.25
N GLY A 30 13.61 -5.77 23.94
CA GLY A 30 13.92 -4.48 23.29
C GLY A 30 12.71 -3.57 23.09
N ILE A 31 11.50 -3.97 23.47
CA ILE A 31 10.27 -3.23 23.16
C ILE A 31 10.22 -1.85 23.79
N GLU A 32 10.79 -1.70 24.99
CA GLU A 32 10.87 -0.42 25.71
C GLU A 32 11.69 0.62 24.95
N THR A 33 12.72 0.19 24.21
CA THR A 33 13.51 1.10 23.37
C THR A 33 12.67 1.63 22.19
N VAL A 34 11.84 0.75 21.61
CA VAL A 34 10.91 1.16 20.54
C VAL A 34 9.85 2.13 21.08
N TYR A 35 9.31 1.87 22.27
CA TYR A 35 8.33 2.76 22.89
C TYR A 35 8.89 4.16 23.18
N LYS A 36 10.12 4.27 23.68
CA LYS A 36 10.79 5.57 23.85
C LYS A 36 10.97 6.30 22.51
N ALA A 37 11.39 5.59 21.46
CA ALA A 37 11.51 6.18 20.14
C ALA A 37 10.13 6.65 19.60
N LEU A 38 9.06 5.88 19.84
CA LEU A 38 7.71 6.27 19.45
C LEU A 38 7.23 7.52 20.17
N ASP A 39 7.50 7.65 21.46
CA ASP A 39 7.15 8.85 22.23
C ASP A 39 7.85 10.09 21.66
N GLU A 40 9.13 9.99 21.23
CA GLU A 40 9.86 11.08 20.59
C GLU A 40 9.33 11.37 19.17
N LEU A 41 9.08 10.33 18.36
CA LEU A 41 8.56 10.48 17.00
C LEU A 41 7.15 11.07 16.97
N ALA A 42 6.28 10.68 17.89
CA ALA A 42 4.93 11.23 18.00
C ALA A 42 4.93 12.74 18.27
N ASN A 43 5.90 13.25 19.05
CA ASN A 43 6.06 14.68 19.30
C ASN A 43 6.42 15.49 18.05
N MET A 44 6.87 14.84 16.98
CA MET A 44 7.13 15.50 15.68
C MET A 44 5.86 15.64 14.82
N ASN A 45 4.70 15.23 15.35
CA ASN A 45 3.38 15.29 14.71
C ASN A 45 3.30 14.64 13.32
N PRO A 46 3.77 13.39 13.13
CA PRO A 46 3.56 12.68 11.89
C PRO A 46 2.07 12.38 11.69
N ALA A 47 1.63 12.28 10.44
CA ALA A 47 0.25 11.89 10.14
C ALA A 47 -0.01 10.42 10.47
N TYR A 48 0.98 9.57 10.22
CA TYR A 48 0.95 8.15 10.61
C TYR A 48 2.37 7.61 10.86
N ILE A 49 2.45 6.49 11.55
CA ILE A 49 3.70 5.74 11.71
C ILE A 49 3.47 4.31 11.24
N SER A 50 4.28 3.84 10.27
CA SER A 50 4.27 2.46 9.85
C SER A 50 5.09 1.57 10.79
N VAL A 51 4.62 0.34 11.00
CA VAL A 51 5.26 -0.65 11.85
C VAL A 51 5.55 -1.88 11.01
N THR A 52 6.83 -2.20 10.81
CA THR A 52 7.22 -3.32 9.97
C THR A 52 6.78 -4.65 10.56
N TYR A 53 6.57 -5.64 9.69
CA TYR A 53 6.31 -7.01 10.10
C TYR A 53 7.64 -7.67 10.50
N GLY A 54 7.70 -8.32 11.65
CA GLY A 54 8.94 -8.98 12.11
C GLY A 54 9.48 -9.96 11.07
N ALA A 55 10.76 -9.81 10.71
CA ALA A 55 11.43 -10.73 9.79
C ALA A 55 11.37 -12.17 10.33
N GLY A 56 11.07 -13.13 9.45
CA GLY A 56 10.83 -14.54 9.80
C GLY A 56 11.88 -15.11 10.76
N GLY A 57 11.40 -15.70 11.86
CA GLY A 57 12.20 -16.27 12.93
C GLY A 57 12.19 -15.51 14.25
N THR A 58 11.48 -14.40 14.38
CA THR A 58 11.19 -13.82 15.69
C THR A 58 10.05 -14.57 16.36
N GLU A 59 10.25 -15.00 17.60
CA GLU A 59 9.29 -15.81 18.39
C GLU A 59 7.96 -15.08 18.70
N ALA A 60 7.89 -13.77 18.43
CA ALA A 60 6.68 -12.96 18.63
C ALA A 60 6.57 -11.90 17.55
N ASN A 61 5.44 -11.88 16.84
CA ASN A 61 5.09 -10.76 15.99
C ASN A 61 4.60 -9.59 16.87
N ASN A 62 5.48 -8.62 17.11
CA ASN A 62 5.15 -7.45 17.93
C ASN A 62 4.50 -6.31 17.12
N THR A 63 4.20 -6.51 15.83
CA THR A 63 3.65 -5.46 14.94
C THR A 63 2.35 -4.90 15.51
N ALA A 64 1.40 -5.77 15.87
CA ALA A 64 0.11 -5.35 16.41
C ALA A 64 0.24 -4.57 17.71
N ILE A 65 1.12 -5.02 18.61
CA ILE A 65 1.33 -4.39 19.93
C ILE A 65 1.97 -3.00 19.76
N ILE A 66 2.96 -2.88 18.87
CA ILE A 66 3.62 -1.60 18.59
C ILE A 66 2.67 -0.65 17.86
N ALA A 67 1.88 -1.14 16.90
CA ALA A 67 0.85 -0.35 16.23
C ALA A 67 -0.24 0.15 17.19
N GLU A 68 -0.63 -0.65 18.19
CA GLU A 68 -1.52 -0.22 19.27
C GLU A 68 -0.88 0.89 20.12
N LYS A 69 0.42 0.78 20.43
CA LYS A 69 1.15 1.86 21.10
C LYS A 69 1.16 3.15 20.28
N VAL A 70 1.43 3.08 18.96
CA VAL A 70 1.34 4.23 18.06
C VAL A 70 -0.03 4.89 18.15
N LYS A 71 -1.10 4.10 18.09
CA LYS A 71 -2.47 4.60 18.19
C LYS A 71 -2.75 5.26 19.55
N SER A 72 -2.23 4.71 20.63
CA SER A 72 -2.38 5.28 21.98
C SER A 72 -1.72 6.64 22.13
N LEU A 73 -0.74 6.97 21.28
CA LEU A 73 -0.07 8.27 21.22
C LEU A 73 -0.83 9.31 20.37
N GLY A 74 -1.99 8.94 19.83
CA GLY A 74 -2.81 9.83 18.97
C GLY A 74 -2.33 9.90 17.53
N VAL A 75 -1.41 9.02 17.11
CA VAL A 75 -0.92 8.89 15.74
C VAL A 75 -1.57 7.67 15.08
N GLU A 76 -1.90 7.73 13.78
CA GLU A 76 -2.47 6.58 13.10
C GLU A 76 -1.39 5.54 12.77
N PRO A 77 -1.61 4.25 13.08
CA PRO A 77 -0.70 3.19 12.69
C PRO A 77 -0.99 2.72 11.27
N LEU A 78 0.08 2.33 10.55
CA LEU A 78 0.04 1.53 9.35
C LEU A 78 0.78 0.22 9.63
N ALA A 79 0.06 -0.86 9.87
CA ALA A 79 0.67 -2.13 10.21
C ALA A 79 1.11 -2.87 8.93
N HIS A 80 2.36 -3.34 8.88
CA HIS A 80 2.78 -4.23 7.81
C HIS A 80 2.23 -5.64 8.05
N LEU A 81 1.86 -6.32 6.99
CA LEU A 81 1.50 -7.74 6.99
C LEU A 81 2.12 -8.42 5.78
N THR A 82 2.90 -9.48 6.01
CA THR A 82 3.54 -10.24 4.94
C THR A 82 2.85 -11.57 4.72
N CYS A 83 2.87 -12.09 3.49
CA CYS A 83 2.21 -13.34 3.15
C CYS A 83 3.15 -14.54 2.95
N VAL A 84 4.44 -14.33 2.63
CA VAL A 84 5.34 -15.42 2.20
C VAL A 84 5.47 -16.55 3.23
N ASN A 85 5.45 -16.21 4.52
CA ASN A 85 5.58 -17.16 5.62
C ASN A 85 4.27 -17.38 6.40
N ASN A 86 3.16 -16.83 5.89
CA ASN A 86 1.84 -16.91 6.50
C ASN A 86 0.88 -17.72 5.63
N ASP A 87 0.10 -18.59 6.24
CA ASP A 87 -1.07 -19.22 5.64
C ASP A 87 -2.34 -18.41 5.96
N ARG A 88 -3.47 -18.83 5.40
CA ARG A 88 -4.75 -18.14 5.64
C ARG A 88 -5.13 -18.09 7.11
N VAL A 89 -4.82 -19.12 7.88
CA VAL A 89 -5.16 -19.17 9.30
C VAL A 89 -4.36 -18.15 10.10
N SER A 90 -3.06 -18.04 9.83
CA SER A 90 -2.20 -17.03 10.47
C SER A 90 -2.57 -15.62 10.05
N VAL A 91 -2.87 -15.39 8.76
CA VAL A 91 -3.35 -14.08 8.29
C VAL A 91 -4.66 -13.68 8.98
N GLU A 92 -5.64 -14.59 9.09
CA GLU A 92 -6.90 -14.31 9.80
C GLU A 92 -6.66 -13.89 11.25
N LYS A 93 -5.79 -14.61 11.94
CA LYS A 93 -5.45 -14.30 13.34
C LYS A 93 -4.85 -12.90 13.47
N GLU A 94 -3.93 -12.52 12.58
CA GLU A 94 -3.34 -11.18 12.56
C GLU A 94 -4.39 -10.09 12.25
N LEU A 95 -5.28 -10.35 11.30
CA LEU A 95 -6.35 -9.41 10.95
C LEU A 95 -7.34 -9.21 12.12
N ASP A 96 -7.70 -10.27 12.82
CA ASP A 96 -8.54 -10.20 14.01
C ASP A 96 -7.84 -9.43 15.14
N GLU A 97 -6.53 -9.64 15.34
CA GLU A 97 -5.75 -8.90 16.31
C GLU A 97 -5.68 -7.41 15.94
N PHE A 98 -5.39 -7.05 14.68
CA PHE A 98 -5.41 -5.67 14.22
C PHE A 98 -6.77 -5.01 14.45
N LYS A 99 -7.84 -5.72 14.11
CA LYS A 99 -9.21 -5.22 14.32
C LYS A 99 -9.51 -4.99 15.80
N SER A 100 -9.11 -5.91 16.68
CA SER A 100 -9.33 -5.80 18.13
C SER A 100 -8.62 -4.58 18.73
N LYS A 101 -7.49 -4.18 18.16
CA LYS A 101 -6.69 -3.01 18.55
C LYS A 101 -7.09 -1.73 17.79
N GLY A 102 -8.12 -1.79 16.95
CA GLY A 102 -8.63 -0.67 16.17
C GLY A 102 -7.65 -0.17 15.11
N ILE A 103 -6.76 -1.03 14.61
CA ILE A 103 -5.87 -0.74 13.49
C ILE A 103 -6.69 -0.88 12.21
N GLU A 104 -6.72 0.16 11.38
CA GLU A 104 -7.57 0.25 10.19
C GLU A 104 -6.76 0.21 8.87
N ASN A 105 -5.41 0.39 8.95
CA ASN A 105 -4.56 0.54 7.78
C ASN A 105 -3.49 -0.56 7.76
N ILE A 106 -3.37 -1.25 6.63
CA ILE A 106 -2.41 -2.35 6.46
C ILE A 106 -1.55 -2.10 5.22
N LEU A 107 -0.23 -2.20 5.36
CA LEU A 107 0.69 -2.32 4.22
C LEU A 107 0.86 -3.81 3.91
N ALA A 108 0.21 -4.24 2.84
CA ALA A 108 0.24 -5.63 2.39
C ALA A 108 1.48 -5.89 1.54
N LEU A 109 2.31 -6.81 1.99
CA LEU A 109 3.60 -7.17 1.39
C LEU A 109 3.69 -8.67 1.13
N ARG A 110 4.52 -9.06 0.18
CA ARG A 110 4.89 -10.48 0.06
C ARG A 110 5.79 -10.88 1.24
N GLY A 111 6.75 -10.05 1.56
CA GLY A 111 7.86 -10.36 2.47
C GLY A 111 9.01 -11.06 1.77
N ASP A 112 10.10 -11.23 2.51
CA ASP A 112 11.33 -11.84 2.01
C ASP A 112 11.33 -13.35 2.19
N ILE A 113 11.87 -14.06 1.22
CA ILE A 113 12.09 -15.51 1.31
C ILE A 113 13.33 -15.74 2.19
N VAL A 114 13.13 -16.37 3.32
CA VAL A 114 14.21 -16.66 4.26
C VAL A 114 14.90 -17.98 3.86
N PRO A 115 16.22 -17.99 3.66
CA PRO A 115 16.94 -19.24 3.37
C PRO A 115 16.67 -20.32 4.42
N GLY A 116 16.28 -21.51 3.96
CA GLY A 116 16.00 -22.65 4.84
C GLY A 116 14.57 -22.70 5.39
N ILE A 117 13.72 -21.73 5.10
CA ILE A 117 12.29 -21.74 5.41
C ILE A 117 11.51 -21.89 4.10
N GLU A 118 10.72 -22.96 3.98
CA GLU A 118 9.86 -23.15 2.80
C GLU A 118 8.69 -22.15 2.86
N PRO A 119 8.51 -21.29 1.81
CA PRO A 119 7.39 -20.38 1.75
C PRO A 119 6.05 -21.09 1.80
N LYS A 120 5.08 -20.48 2.46
CA LYS A 120 3.68 -20.94 2.41
C LYS A 120 3.12 -20.72 1.00
N LYS A 121 2.12 -21.52 0.63
CA LYS A 121 1.58 -21.56 -0.75
C LYS A 121 0.20 -20.89 -0.89
N ASP A 122 -0.37 -20.41 0.20
CA ASP A 122 -1.71 -19.80 0.19
C ASP A 122 -1.75 -18.44 -0.51
N PHE A 123 -0.62 -17.73 -0.48
CA PHE A 123 -0.42 -16.43 -1.11
C PHE A 123 0.96 -16.40 -1.77
N LEU A 124 1.00 -16.21 -3.07
CA LEU A 124 2.27 -16.14 -3.82
C LEU A 124 2.79 -14.71 -3.91
N HIS A 125 1.88 -13.74 -3.96
CA HIS A 125 2.19 -12.32 -4.14
C HIS A 125 1.41 -11.43 -3.16
N ALA A 126 1.89 -10.20 -2.97
CA ALA A 126 1.18 -9.20 -2.18
C ALA A 126 -0.22 -8.89 -2.75
N SER A 127 -0.44 -9.04 -4.06
CA SER A 127 -1.75 -8.90 -4.70
C SER A 127 -2.77 -9.92 -4.19
N ASP A 128 -2.34 -11.18 -3.94
CA ASP A 128 -3.21 -12.23 -3.41
C ASP A 128 -3.66 -11.88 -1.98
N LEU A 129 -2.70 -11.37 -1.17
CA LEU A 129 -2.98 -10.89 0.17
C LEU A 129 -3.92 -9.67 0.14
N CYS A 130 -3.70 -8.70 -0.76
CA CYS A 130 -4.59 -7.55 -0.93
C CYS A 130 -6.03 -7.99 -1.23
N SER A 131 -6.21 -8.89 -2.22
CA SER A 131 -7.54 -9.42 -2.57
C SER A 131 -8.21 -10.10 -1.39
N TYR A 132 -7.43 -10.87 -0.64
CA TYR A 132 -7.93 -11.60 0.53
C TYR A 132 -8.40 -10.66 1.65
N ILE A 133 -7.59 -9.65 1.99
CA ILE A 133 -7.95 -8.67 3.03
C ILE A 133 -9.13 -7.82 2.57
N LYS A 134 -9.13 -7.37 1.28
CA LYS A 134 -10.20 -6.53 0.73
C LYS A 134 -11.57 -7.22 0.77
N ALA A 135 -11.62 -8.54 0.55
CA ALA A 135 -12.85 -9.32 0.64
C ALA A 135 -13.49 -9.28 2.05
N ARG A 136 -12.73 -8.98 3.10
CA ARG A 136 -13.26 -8.77 4.46
C ARG A 136 -13.89 -7.39 4.66
N GLY A 137 -13.47 -6.37 3.88
CA GLY A 137 -14.04 -5.03 3.90
C GLY A 137 -13.65 -4.15 5.10
N ASP A 138 -12.82 -4.62 6.00
CA ASP A 138 -12.53 -3.95 7.28
C ASP A 138 -11.38 -2.95 7.21
N PHE A 139 -10.42 -3.14 6.28
CA PHE A 139 -9.15 -2.43 6.26
C PHE A 139 -8.96 -1.60 5.01
N GLU A 140 -8.17 -0.53 5.13
CA GLU A 140 -7.61 0.23 4.03
C GLU A 140 -6.19 -0.26 3.74
N LEU A 141 -5.89 -0.47 2.45
CA LEU A 141 -4.69 -1.16 2.05
C LEU A 141 -3.68 -0.22 1.37
N ALA A 142 -2.43 -0.33 1.79
CA ALA A 142 -1.28 0.17 1.06
C ALA A 142 -0.49 -1.00 0.44
N GLY A 143 0.20 -0.74 -0.66
CA GLY A 143 1.11 -1.66 -1.30
C GLY A 143 2.47 -1.01 -1.56
N ALA A 144 3.54 -1.79 -1.61
CA ALA A 144 4.85 -1.30 -1.98
C ALA A 144 4.97 -1.10 -3.51
N CYS A 145 5.70 -0.07 -3.92
CA CYS A 145 6.12 0.17 -5.30
C CYS A 145 7.63 0.46 -5.38
N TYR A 146 8.22 0.28 -6.54
CA TYR A 146 9.67 0.27 -6.72
C TYR A 146 10.08 1.23 -7.86
N PRO A 147 10.51 2.46 -7.54
CA PRO A 147 10.97 3.41 -8.56
C PRO A 147 12.14 2.88 -9.41
N GLU A 148 13.00 2.05 -8.84
CA GLU A 148 14.17 1.43 -9.48
C GLU A 148 13.90 0.03 -10.05
N VAL A 149 12.62 -0.36 -10.23
CA VAL A 149 12.16 -1.69 -10.66
C VAL A 149 12.30 -2.76 -9.56
N HIS A 150 11.26 -3.54 -9.34
CA HIS A 150 11.32 -4.68 -8.44
C HIS A 150 12.34 -5.71 -8.94
N MET A 151 13.18 -6.25 -8.04
CA MET A 151 14.29 -7.14 -8.38
C MET A 151 13.89 -8.42 -9.16
N GLU A 152 12.63 -8.84 -9.07
CA GLU A 152 12.09 -10.01 -9.76
C GLU A 152 11.34 -9.65 -11.04
N ALA A 153 11.10 -8.37 -11.32
CA ALA A 153 10.51 -7.93 -12.58
C ALA A 153 11.59 -7.84 -13.65
N LYS A 154 11.25 -8.23 -14.87
CA LYS A 154 12.17 -8.20 -16.01
C LYS A 154 12.59 -6.77 -16.36
N ASP A 155 11.64 -5.85 -16.27
CA ASP A 155 11.80 -4.44 -16.61
C ASP A 155 10.72 -3.58 -15.94
N MET A 156 10.84 -2.26 -16.07
CA MET A 156 9.88 -1.30 -15.52
C MET A 156 8.45 -1.51 -16.07
N VAL A 157 8.30 -1.94 -17.31
CA VAL A 157 6.97 -2.13 -17.91
C VAL A 157 6.24 -3.30 -17.24
N GLU A 158 6.94 -4.39 -16.97
CA GLU A 158 6.39 -5.52 -16.25
C GLU A 158 6.08 -5.16 -14.80
N ASP A 159 6.97 -4.41 -14.13
CA ASP A 159 6.75 -3.97 -12.75
C ASP A 159 5.52 -3.05 -12.62
N ILE A 160 5.34 -2.11 -13.55
CA ILE A 160 4.14 -1.26 -13.60
C ILE A 160 2.86 -2.09 -13.85
N LYS A 161 2.91 -3.15 -14.67
CA LYS A 161 1.76 -4.06 -14.84
C LYS A 161 1.43 -4.80 -13.55
N ASN A 162 2.44 -5.28 -12.85
CA ASN A 162 2.28 -5.95 -11.56
C ASN A 162 1.75 -4.98 -10.49
N LEU A 163 2.21 -3.73 -10.52
CA LEU A 163 1.73 -2.67 -9.64
C LEU A 163 0.25 -2.35 -9.91
N LYS A 164 -0.13 -2.22 -11.19
CA LYS A 164 -1.53 -2.05 -11.60
C LYS A 164 -2.39 -3.19 -11.06
N HIS A 165 -1.97 -4.44 -11.27
CA HIS A 165 -2.69 -5.61 -10.75
C HIS A 165 -2.84 -5.56 -9.22
N LYS A 166 -1.81 -5.12 -8.49
CA LYS A 166 -1.89 -4.94 -7.04
C LYS A 166 -2.94 -3.90 -6.63
N VAL A 167 -3.06 -2.80 -7.37
CA VAL A 167 -4.10 -1.78 -7.16
C VAL A 167 -5.48 -2.35 -7.45
N GLU A 168 -5.66 -3.09 -8.55
CA GLU A 168 -6.92 -3.78 -8.89
C GLU A 168 -7.33 -4.79 -7.81
N CYS A 169 -6.36 -5.40 -7.13
CA CYS A 169 -6.57 -6.30 -6.00
C CYS A 169 -6.91 -5.59 -4.68
N GLY A 170 -6.92 -4.24 -4.65
CA GLY A 170 -7.41 -3.47 -3.52
C GLY A 170 -6.39 -2.59 -2.81
N ALA A 171 -5.15 -2.47 -3.28
CA ALA A 171 -4.21 -1.50 -2.75
C ALA A 171 -4.65 -0.08 -3.15
N GLU A 172 -5.00 0.75 -2.17
CA GLU A 172 -5.51 2.11 -2.37
C GLU A 172 -4.40 3.18 -2.28
N HIS A 173 -3.30 2.84 -1.61
CA HIS A 173 -2.11 3.67 -1.45
C HIS A 173 -0.86 2.92 -1.88
N LEU A 174 0.12 3.66 -2.40
CA LEU A 174 1.41 3.11 -2.78
C LEU A 174 2.53 3.79 -1.99
N ILE A 175 3.37 2.98 -1.35
CA ILE A 175 4.55 3.44 -0.63
C ILE A 175 5.77 2.97 -1.41
N SER A 176 6.61 3.90 -1.83
CA SER A 176 7.82 3.56 -2.58
C SER A 176 8.88 2.91 -1.68
N GLN A 177 9.64 2.00 -2.26
CA GLN A 177 10.93 1.62 -1.69
C GLN A 177 11.83 2.86 -1.65
N LEU A 178 12.81 2.86 -0.74
CA LEU A 178 13.81 3.91 -0.63
C LEU A 178 14.49 4.13 -1.99
N PHE A 179 14.62 5.39 -2.38
CA PHE A 179 15.35 5.83 -3.57
C PHE A 179 16.18 7.07 -3.24
N PHE A 180 17.24 7.31 -3.98
CA PHE A 180 18.16 8.45 -3.78
C PHE A 180 18.17 9.42 -4.96
N ASP A 181 17.58 9.04 -6.10
CA ASP A 181 17.51 9.85 -7.31
C ASP A 181 16.04 10.21 -7.61
N ASN A 182 15.72 11.48 -7.47
CA ASN A 182 14.39 12.00 -7.74
C ASN A 182 13.97 11.84 -9.22
N GLU A 183 14.91 11.86 -10.17
CA GLU A 183 14.60 11.66 -11.59
C GLU A 183 14.08 10.25 -11.87
N VAL A 184 14.61 9.25 -11.16
CA VAL A 184 14.12 7.86 -11.22
C VAL A 184 12.69 7.78 -10.72
N PHE A 185 12.38 8.45 -9.60
CA PHE A 185 11.02 8.52 -9.06
C PHE A 185 10.06 9.24 -10.01
N TYR A 186 10.45 10.37 -10.60
CA TYR A 186 9.59 11.10 -11.53
C TYR A 186 9.28 10.28 -12.79
N LYS A 187 10.26 9.59 -13.36
CA LYS A 187 10.05 8.67 -14.49
C LYS A 187 9.07 7.54 -14.14
N PHE A 188 9.26 6.92 -12.98
CA PHE A 188 8.34 5.90 -12.48
C PHE A 188 6.91 6.47 -12.33
N GLN A 189 6.75 7.64 -11.74
CA GLN A 189 5.45 8.28 -11.55
C GLN A 189 4.75 8.57 -12.89
N ASP A 190 5.49 9.05 -13.87
CA ASP A 190 4.96 9.32 -15.22
C ASP A 190 4.53 8.02 -15.92
N MET A 191 5.32 6.96 -15.83
CA MET A 191 4.95 5.66 -16.39
C MET A 191 3.72 5.06 -15.72
N ALA A 192 3.62 5.12 -14.40
CA ALA A 192 2.44 4.67 -13.66
C ALA A 192 1.19 5.48 -14.04
N ARG A 193 1.32 6.79 -14.20
CA ARG A 193 0.23 7.67 -14.67
C ARG A 193 -0.22 7.32 -16.10
N CYS A 194 0.72 7.12 -17.01
CA CYS A 194 0.43 6.71 -18.39
C CYS A 194 -0.29 5.36 -18.44
N ALA A 195 0.13 4.39 -17.61
CA ALA A 195 -0.53 3.10 -17.51
C ALA A 195 -1.98 3.22 -17.03
N GLY A 196 -2.27 4.11 -16.08
CA GLY A 196 -3.62 4.41 -15.60
C GLY A 196 -4.51 5.03 -16.69
N ILE A 197 -3.98 5.98 -17.46
CA ILE A 197 -4.71 6.60 -18.59
C ILE A 197 -5.02 5.54 -19.67
N ALA A 198 -4.04 4.73 -20.05
CA ALA A 198 -4.22 3.68 -21.05
C ALA A 198 -5.29 2.66 -20.63
N TYR A 199 -5.33 2.32 -19.35
CA TYR A 199 -6.36 1.43 -18.80
C TYR A 199 -7.76 2.04 -18.89
N ALA A 200 -7.91 3.30 -18.48
CA ALA A 200 -9.20 3.99 -18.56
C ALA A 200 -9.71 4.08 -20.01
N ILE A 201 -8.81 4.39 -20.95
CA ILE A 201 -9.15 4.40 -22.40
C ILE A 201 -9.64 3.03 -22.86
N GLN A 202 -8.91 1.96 -22.55
CA GLN A 202 -9.30 0.60 -22.94
C GLN A 202 -10.67 0.20 -22.36
N GLN A 203 -10.91 0.52 -21.09
CA GLN A 203 -12.19 0.25 -20.43
C GLN A 203 -13.34 1.01 -21.08
N ILE A 204 -13.15 2.28 -21.43
CA ILE A 204 -14.16 3.11 -22.09
C ILE A 204 -14.45 2.57 -23.51
N VAL A 205 -13.43 2.21 -24.28
CA VAL A 205 -13.59 1.62 -25.62
C VAL A 205 -14.41 0.34 -25.56
N ASP A 206 -14.14 -0.52 -24.57
CA ASP A 206 -14.89 -1.75 -24.36
C ASP A 206 -16.38 -1.47 -24.01
N LEU A 207 -16.63 -0.54 -23.11
CA LEU A 207 -17.99 -0.12 -22.76
C LEU A 207 -18.76 0.44 -23.96
N ILE A 208 -18.15 1.31 -24.76
CA ILE A 208 -18.76 1.87 -25.99
C ILE A 208 -19.08 0.73 -26.98
N ALA A 209 -18.18 -0.22 -27.17
CA ALA A 209 -18.38 -1.37 -28.03
C ALA A 209 -19.55 -2.26 -27.57
N HIS A 210 -19.87 -2.27 -26.31
CA HIS A 210 -21.03 -2.99 -25.74
C HIS A 210 -22.30 -2.15 -25.69
N GLY A 211 -22.33 -0.96 -26.28
CA GLY A 211 -23.53 -0.17 -26.49
C GLY A 211 -24.02 0.61 -25.28
N VAL A 212 -23.14 1.12 -24.45
CA VAL A 212 -23.53 2.03 -23.37
C VAL A 212 -23.96 3.38 -23.93
N ASP A 213 -25.00 3.99 -23.32
CA ASP A 213 -25.57 5.26 -23.78
C ASP A 213 -24.71 6.49 -23.47
N GLY A 214 -23.75 6.37 -22.56
CA GLY A 214 -22.90 7.49 -22.18
C GLY A 214 -21.77 7.10 -21.21
N ILE A 215 -20.73 7.93 -21.22
CA ILE A 215 -19.56 7.78 -20.33
C ILE A 215 -19.46 9.01 -19.43
N HIS A 216 -19.37 8.78 -18.13
CA HIS A 216 -19.09 9.82 -17.13
C HIS A 216 -17.72 9.63 -16.52
N LEU A 217 -16.83 10.61 -16.72
CA LEU A 217 -15.46 10.59 -16.19
C LEU A 217 -15.34 11.35 -14.89
N TYR A 218 -14.94 10.67 -13.83
CA TYR A 218 -14.51 11.30 -12.60
C TYR A 218 -13.08 11.82 -12.76
N THR A 219 -12.91 13.09 -13.05
CA THR A 219 -11.62 13.69 -13.37
C THR A 219 -10.78 14.05 -12.15
N MET A 220 -11.37 14.02 -10.95
CA MET A 220 -10.74 14.46 -9.70
C MET A 220 -10.04 15.83 -9.83
N ASN A 221 -10.64 16.76 -10.61
CA ASN A 221 -10.08 18.05 -10.98
C ASN A 221 -8.73 17.98 -11.71
N ASN A 222 -8.46 16.89 -12.44
CA ASN A 222 -7.25 16.71 -13.23
C ASN A 222 -7.55 16.84 -14.74
N PRO A 223 -7.43 18.05 -15.32
CA PRO A 223 -7.75 18.28 -16.73
C PRO A 223 -6.80 17.56 -17.70
N TYR A 224 -5.57 17.30 -17.28
CA TYR A 224 -4.60 16.54 -18.11
C TYR A 224 -5.09 15.11 -18.37
N VAL A 225 -5.50 14.39 -17.32
CA VAL A 225 -6.01 13.02 -17.44
C VAL A 225 -7.30 13.00 -18.28
N ALA A 226 -8.24 13.90 -17.99
CA ALA A 226 -9.47 14.04 -18.77
C ALA A 226 -9.18 14.32 -20.23
N GLY A 227 -8.30 15.26 -20.53
CA GLY A 227 -7.91 15.65 -21.88
C GLY A 227 -7.29 14.47 -22.65
N LYS A 228 -6.37 13.72 -22.05
CA LYS A 228 -5.73 12.56 -22.70
C LYS A 228 -6.71 11.43 -22.99
N ILE A 229 -7.64 11.18 -22.09
CA ILE A 229 -8.68 10.18 -22.31
C ILE A 229 -9.61 10.64 -23.43
N THR A 230 -10.12 11.88 -23.39
CA THR A 230 -11.05 12.43 -24.39
C THR A 230 -10.40 12.50 -25.78
N GLU A 231 -9.13 12.90 -25.87
CA GLU A 231 -8.37 12.90 -27.12
C GLU A 231 -8.32 11.50 -27.75
N ALA A 232 -8.05 10.48 -26.93
CA ALA A 232 -7.91 9.10 -27.43
C ALA A 232 -9.23 8.44 -27.87
N ILE A 233 -10.37 8.80 -27.24
CA ILE A 233 -11.67 8.24 -27.56
C ILE A 233 -12.52 9.12 -28.49
N GLY A 234 -12.02 10.31 -28.87
CA GLY A 234 -12.80 11.33 -29.59
C GLY A 234 -13.41 10.88 -30.92
N SER A 235 -12.84 9.86 -31.56
CA SER A 235 -13.40 9.26 -32.77
C SER A 235 -14.54 8.24 -32.50
N LEU A 236 -14.79 7.92 -31.25
CA LEU A 236 -15.81 6.95 -30.81
C LEU A 236 -17.01 7.63 -30.15
N LEU A 237 -16.90 8.92 -29.85
CA LEU A 237 -17.98 9.78 -29.34
C LEU A 237 -18.71 10.45 -30.48
#